data_e4f3a3de24731cb28d3734f683d65021
#
_entry.id   e4f3a3de24731cb28d3734f683d65021
#
_cell.length_a   1.000
_cell.length_b   1.000
_cell.length_c   1.000
_cell.angle_alpha   90.00
_cell.angle_beta   90.00
_cell.angle_gamma   90.00
#
_symmetry.space_group_name_H-M   'P 1'
#
loop_
_entity.id
_entity.type
_entity.pdbx_description
1 polymer ?
#
loop_
_entity_poly.entity_id
_entity_poly.type
_entity_poly.pdbx_seq_one_letter_code
_entity_poly.pdbx_strand_id
1 'polypeptide(L)'
;MAPRPDIAVQQPPAEARLKVRVSLVNTPVTVRDGRGQMIHDLDAKNFMVTDNGVRQKITHFDLGGDPLSVVILMETSSRIDSIFPEMRKTGIIFAETVMGPSGEAAIVGFNDSVDKLQDFTADGEAIEKTIHSVREGTSGARLYDAMSVAVEMLTSRAQPSADVPGRRRILFILSEATDVGSGTKLGEVLRQAQLANITIYSVGLSTTRAELQSKTKKKPIEVTPPGTFGQPPLPGTVQTPTSEEQRAGNIDLLALAVWVVQHAENQVKAHALEVAATATGGAHLATYRDRSIERAIDEIGGELHSQYSVSYTPTEAGDSGYHEIKVSVDRPGVTVRARPGYYLVPPTS
;
A
#
# COMPACT_ATOMS: atom_id res chain seq x y z
N MET A 1 77.11 27.95 7.69
CA MET A 1 76.03 27.28 8.42
C MET A 1 74.79 27.42 7.58
N ALA A 2 74.45 26.40 6.77
CA ALA A 2 73.32 26.43 5.84
C ALA A 2 72.01 25.96 6.55
N PRO A 3 70.87 26.62 6.26
CA PRO A 3 69.59 26.19 6.90
C PRO A 3 69.09 24.84 6.32
N ARG A 4 68.60 23.99 7.20
CA ARG A 4 67.94 22.74 6.85
C ARG A 4 66.60 23.01 6.20
N PRO A 5 66.17 22.25 5.18
CA PRO A 5 64.82 22.37 4.62
C PRO A 5 63.78 21.77 5.57
N ASP A 6 62.70 22.47 5.79
CA ASP A 6 61.50 22.01 6.49
C ASP A 6 60.86 20.90 5.70
N ILE A 7 60.75 19.73 6.34
CA ILE A 7 59.96 18.61 5.82
C ILE A 7 58.49 18.87 6.18
N ALA A 8 57.68 19.23 5.18
CA ALA A 8 56.25 19.34 5.32
C ALA A 8 55.67 17.95 5.61
N VAL A 9 55.14 17.79 6.81
CA VAL A 9 54.36 16.60 7.21
C VAL A 9 53.06 16.59 6.39
N GLN A 10 53.01 15.71 5.40
CA GLN A 10 51.75 15.42 4.68
C GLN A 10 50.76 14.79 5.66
N GLN A 11 49.64 15.51 5.90
CA GLN A 11 48.50 14.96 6.57
C GLN A 11 47.93 13.80 5.72
N PRO A 12 47.57 12.66 6.35
CA PRO A 12 46.90 11.56 5.62
C PRO A 12 45.56 12.06 5.05
N PRO A 13 45.16 11.59 3.86
CA PRO A 13 43.91 12.00 3.25
C PRO A 13 42.76 11.68 4.19
N ALA A 14 41.88 12.65 4.41
CA ALA A 14 40.68 12.46 5.19
C ALA A 14 39.89 11.30 4.57
N GLU A 15 39.71 10.22 5.35
CA GLU A 15 38.84 9.12 4.98
C GLU A 15 37.46 9.69 4.66
N ALA A 16 37.08 9.62 3.39
CA ALA A 16 35.75 9.97 2.93
C ALA A 16 34.78 8.96 3.58
N ARG A 17 34.22 9.32 4.73
CA ARG A 17 33.12 8.56 5.34
C ARG A 17 31.92 8.68 4.42
N LEU A 18 31.73 7.70 3.56
CA LEU A 18 30.49 7.50 2.84
C LEU A 18 29.39 7.36 3.92
N LYS A 19 28.59 8.38 4.09
CA LYS A 19 27.32 8.30 4.83
C LYS A 19 26.35 7.51 3.96
N VAL A 20 26.42 6.20 3.98
CA VAL A 20 25.35 5.34 3.44
C VAL A 20 24.12 5.63 4.30
N ARG A 21 23.12 6.29 3.73
CA ARG A 21 21.80 6.35 4.35
C ARG A 21 21.23 4.93 4.27
N VAL A 22 21.42 4.18 5.32
CA VAL A 22 20.77 2.88 5.47
C VAL A 22 19.31 3.17 5.74
N SER A 23 18.47 3.01 4.72
CA SER A 23 17.03 3.18 4.84
C SER A 23 16.46 2.04 5.66
N LEU A 24 15.85 2.36 6.79
CA LEU A 24 15.08 1.39 7.58
C LEU A 24 13.90 0.91 6.73
N VAL A 25 13.81 -0.40 6.50
CA VAL A 25 12.67 -1.02 5.82
C VAL A 25 11.63 -1.36 6.88
N ASN A 26 10.52 -0.63 6.86
CA ASN A 26 9.37 -0.95 7.71
C ASN A 26 8.38 -1.83 6.94
N THR A 27 7.99 -2.93 7.56
CA THR A 27 7.06 -3.91 7.00
C THR A 27 5.91 -4.11 7.97
N PRO A 28 4.75 -3.49 7.72
CA PRO A 28 3.53 -3.81 8.45
C PRO A 28 3.14 -5.26 8.20
N VAL A 29 2.84 -6.01 9.26
CA VAL A 29 2.50 -7.44 9.18
C VAL A 29 1.17 -7.68 9.88
N THR A 30 0.23 -8.25 9.15
CA THR A 30 -1.05 -8.74 9.67
C THR A 30 -0.95 -10.24 9.85
N VAL A 31 -1.28 -10.74 11.04
CA VAL A 31 -1.32 -12.18 11.33
C VAL A 31 -2.73 -12.56 11.77
N ARG A 32 -3.34 -13.54 11.09
CA ARG A 32 -4.69 -14.01 11.38
C ARG A 32 -4.69 -15.52 11.62
N ASP A 33 -5.56 -15.99 12.50
CA ASP A 33 -5.80 -17.41 12.71
C ASP A 33 -6.65 -18.03 11.58
N GLY A 34 -6.88 -19.34 11.64
CA GLY A 34 -7.71 -20.06 10.67
C GLY A 34 -9.20 -19.64 10.63
N ARG A 35 -9.65 -18.81 11.59
CA ARG A 35 -10.98 -18.20 11.63
C ARG A 35 -10.99 -16.76 11.13
N GLY A 36 -9.82 -16.25 10.71
CA GLY A 36 -9.64 -14.88 10.25
C GLY A 36 -9.51 -13.84 11.37
N GLN A 37 -9.41 -14.25 12.65
CA GLN A 37 -9.23 -13.35 13.78
C GLN A 37 -7.77 -12.89 13.86
N MET A 38 -7.56 -11.63 14.20
CA MET A 38 -6.23 -11.06 14.39
C MET A 38 -5.53 -11.70 15.60
N ILE A 39 -4.25 -11.96 15.47
CA ILE A 39 -3.38 -12.51 16.52
C ILE A 39 -2.50 -11.37 17.04
N HIS A 40 -2.51 -11.13 18.36
CA HIS A 40 -1.83 -10.01 19.02
C HIS A 40 -0.79 -10.45 20.06
N ASP A 41 -0.60 -11.76 20.25
CA ASP A 41 0.24 -12.35 21.31
C ASP A 41 1.60 -12.87 20.81
N LEU A 42 2.09 -12.33 19.67
CA LEU A 42 3.37 -12.71 19.09
C LEU A 42 4.47 -11.73 19.49
N ASP A 43 5.66 -12.27 19.74
CA ASP A 43 6.89 -11.52 19.99
C ASP A 43 7.76 -11.46 18.72
N ALA A 44 8.74 -10.55 18.67
CA ALA A 44 9.70 -10.44 17.56
C ALA A 44 10.42 -11.77 17.23
N LYS A 45 10.65 -12.63 18.22
CA LYS A 45 11.27 -13.96 18.04
C LYS A 45 10.43 -14.93 17.22
N ASN A 46 9.11 -14.71 17.14
CA ASN A 46 8.19 -15.53 16.36
C ASN A 46 8.24 -15.19 14.86
N PHE A 47 8.86 -14.05 14.50
CA PHE A 47 8.91 -13.58 13.12
C PHE A 47 10.26 -13.90 12.49
N MET A 48 10.23 -14.32 11.24
CA MET A 48 11.39 -14.44 10.37
C MET A 48 11.13 -13.61 9.12
N VAL A 49 12.04 -12.68 8.84
CA VAL A 49 12.02 -11.83 7.64
C VAL A 49 13.19 -12.22 6.75
N THR A 50 12.93 -12.37 5.46
CA THR A 50 13.96 -12.50 4.44
C THR A 50 13.82 -11.40 3.39
N ASP A 51 14.95 -10.90 2.89
CA ASP A 51 15.10 -9.93 1.83
C ASP A 51 15.90 -10.58 0.71
N ASN A 52 15.34 -10.74 -0.48
CA ASN A 52 15.91 -11.53 -1.59
C ASN A 52 16.40 -12.93 -1.14
N GLY A 53 15.66 -13.56 -0.21
CA GLY A 53 16.00 -14.85 0.37
C GLY A 53 17.03 -14.81 1.51
N VAL A 54 17.67 -13.68 1.78
CA VAL A 54 18.64 -13.51 2.88
C VAL A 54 17.91 -13.11 4.16
N ARG A 55 18.15 -13.89 5.24
CA ARG A 55 17.51 -13.62 6.54
C ARG A 55 17.99 -12.30 7.11
N GLN A 56 17.03 -11.46 7.54
CA GLN A 56 17.29 -10.15 8.13
C GLN A 56 17.12 -10.16 9.65
N LYS A 57 17.91 -9.30 10.32
CA LYS A 57 17.75 -9.07 11.76
C LYS A 57 16.69 -7.99 11.98
N ILE A 58 15.62 -8.34 12.70
CA ILE A 58 14.60 -7.37 13.13
C ILE A 58 15.25 -6.38 14.10
N THR A 59 15.19 -5.09 13.79
CA THR A 59 15.79 -4.00 14.59
C THR A 59 14.75 -3.21 15.37
N HIS A 60 13.49 -3.21 14.89
CA HIS A 60 12.36 -2.60 15.58
C HIS A 60 11.14 -3.51 15.44
N PHE A 61 10.38 -3.65 16.53
CA PHE A 61 9.18 -4.46 16.58
C PHE A 61 8.17 -3.81 17.53
N ASP A 62 6.97 -3.56 17.07
CA ASP A 62 5.87 -2.98 17.83
C ASP A 62 4.52 -3.54 17.37
N LEU A 63 3.49 -3.41 18.20
CA LEU A 63 2.11 -3.78 17.90
C LEU A 63 1.21 -2.55 17.97
N GLY A 64 0.81 -2.04 16.82
CA GLY A 64 -0.23 -1.02 16.69
C GLY A 64 0.08 0.38 17.22
N GLY A 65 1.31 0.62 17.77
CA GLY A 65 1.64 1.86 18.49
C GLY A 65 2.01 3.07 17.66
N ASP A 66 2.35 2.87 16.38
CA ASP A 66 2.83 3.96 15.52
C ASP A 66 1.70 4.92 15.13
N PRO A 67 1.87 6.24 15.29
CA PRO A 67 0.88 7.20 14.83
C PRO A 67 0.75 7.17 13.29
N LEU A 68 -0.44 7.45 12.79
CA LEU A 68 -0.75 7.38 11.36
C LEU A 68 -0.75 8.77 10.71
N SER A 69 -0.24 8.86 9.48
CA SER A 69 -0.56 9.93 8.53
C SER A 69 -1.38 9.32 7.39
N VAL A 70 -2.63 9.71 7.28
CA VAL A 70 -3.59 9.13 6.34
C VAL A 70 -3.97 10.15 5.27
N VAL A 71 -3.91 9.77 3.98
CA VAL A 71 -4.65 10.50 2.94
C VAL A 71 -5.89 9.68 2.60
N ILE A 72 -7.05 10.26 2.79
CA ILE A 72 -8.34 9.71 2.40
C ILE A 72 -8.62 10.20 0.98
N LEU A 73 -8.53 9.27 0.02
CA LEU A 73 -8.78 9.53 -1.38
C LEU A 73 -10.19 9.09 -1.73
N MET A 74 -11.05 10.04 -2.07
CA MET A 74 -12.47 9.80 -2.29
C MET A 74 -12.85 10.08 -3.75
N GLU A 75 -13.44 9.09 -4.40
CA GLU A 75 -14.08 9.33 -5.68
C GLU A 75 -15.27 10.27 -5.48
N THR A 76 -15.36 11.32 -6.31
CA THR A 76 -16.44 12.31 -6.28
C THR A 76 -17.16 12.36 -7.62
N SER A 77 -17.01 11.33 -8.46
CA SER A 77 -17.63 11.28 -9.77
C SER A 77 -19.13 11.02 -9.69
N SER A 78 -19.89 11.50 -10.68
CA SER A 78 -21.32 11.20 -10.80
C SER A 78 -21.62 9.72 -11.07
N ARG A 79 -20.58 8.89 -11.20
CA ARG A 79 -20.71 7.43 -11.38
C ARG A 79 -21.13 6.74 -10.08
N ILE A 80 -20.82 7.36 -8.93
CA ILE A 80 -21.13 6.85 -7.59
C ILE A 80 -22.21 7.67 -6.88
N ASP A 81 -23.02 8.45 -7.61
CA ASP A 81 -24.06 9.33 -7.08
C ASP A 81 -24.97 8.65 -6.04
N SER A 82 -25.39 7.43 -6.31
CA SER A 82 -26.25 6.62 -5.43
C SER A 82 -25.60 6.29 -4.08
N ILE A 83 -24.28 6.37 -3.97
CA ILE A 83 -23.49 5.99 -2.77
C ILE A 83 -23.10 7.22 -1.94
N PHE A 84 -23.17 8.42 -2.50
CA PHE A 84 -22.80 9.65 -1.80
C PHE A 84 -23.47 9.84 -0.42
N PRO A 85 -24.78 9.57 -0.25
CA PRO A 85 -25.43 9.72 1.05
C PRO A 85 -24.83 8.82 2.14
N GLU A 86 -24.40 7.59 1.76
CA GLU A 86 -23.76 6.65 2.67
C GLU A 86 -22.31 7.09 2.93
N MET A 87 -21.56 7.45 1.89
CA MET A 87 -20.17 7.88 1.98
C MET A 87 -20.02 9.13 2.89
N ARG A 88 -20.95 10.09 2.84
CA ARG A 88 -20.93 11.29 3.70
C ARG A 88 -21.07 10.99 5.20
N LYS A 89 -21.61 9.84 5.57
CA LYS A 89 -21.75 9.42 6.97
C LYS A 89 -20.47 8.80 7.54
N THR A 90 -19.50 8.48 6.70
CA THR A 90 -18.28 7.77 7.12
C THR A 90 -17.27 8.66 7.82
N GLY A 91 -17.45 9.97 7.83
CA GLY A 91 -16.48 10.93 8.39
C GLY A 91 -16.11 10.65 9.84
N ILE A 92 -17.12 10.34 10.67
CA ILE A 92 -16.91 10.04 12.09
C ILE A 92 -16.07 8.76 12.27
N ILE A 93 -16.34 7.73 11.46
CA ILE A 93 -15.60 6.46 11.54
C ILE A 93 -14.14 6.66 11.10
N PHE A 94 -13.88 7.49 10.09
CA PHE A 94 -12.53 7.83 9.71
C PHE A 94 -11.78 8.54 10.85
N ALA A 95 -12.41 9.50 11.50
CA ALA A 95 -11.80 10.24 12.59
C ALA A 95 -11.50 9.34 13.80
N GLU A 96 -12.45 8.51 14.19
CA GLU A 96 -12.35 7.69 15.40
C GLU A 96 -11.54 6.41 15.21
N THR A 97 -11.79 5.69 14.09
CA THR A 97 -11.28 4.32 13.91
C THR A 97 -10.02 4.28 13.04
N VAL A 98 -9.94 5.08 11.96
CA VAL A 98 -8.80 5.03 11.04
C VAL A 98 -7.68 5.94 11.50
N MET A 99 -7.98 7.19 11.80
CA MET A 99 -6.97 8.17 12.21
C MET A 99 -6.45 7.85 13.62
N GLY A 100 -7.35 7.52 14.55
CA GLY A 100 -7.02 7.27 15.95
C GLY A 100 -6.51 8.53 16.68
N PRO A 101 -6.17 8.41 17.98
CA PRO A 101 -5.94 9.57 18.85
C PRO A 101 -4.66 10.36 18.55
N SER A 102 -3.66 9.73 17.92
CA SER A 102 -2.36 10.35 17.61
C SER A 102 -2.15 10.54 16.12
N GLY A 103 -3.15 10.23 15.30
CA GLY A 103 -3.10 10.31 13.85
C GLY A 103 -3.35 11.70 13.31
N GLU A 104 -3.15 11.83 12.03
CA GLU A 104 -3.55 12.97 11.21
C GLU A 104 -4.10 12.48 9.88
N ALA A 105 -5.04 13.22 9.31
CA ALA A 105 -5.59 12.88 8.01
C ALA A 105 -5.68 14.10 7.09
N ALA A 106 -5.58 13.85 5.79
CA ALA A 106 -5.90 14.79 4.71
C ALA A 106 -6.94 14.15 3.80
N ILE A 107 -7.70 14.95 3.07
CA ILE A 107 -8.76 14.49 2.17
C ILE A 107 -8.51 15.02 0.77
N VAL A 108 -8.51 14.12 -0.20
CA VAL A 108 -8.42 14.42 -1.62
C VAL A 108 -9.64 13.84 -2.32
N GLY A 109 -10.36 14.68 -3.05
CA GLY A 109 -11.47 14.28 -3.91
C GLY A 109 -10.99 14.16 -5.37
N PHE A 110 -11.57 13.24 -6.13
CA PHE A 110 -11.25 13.13 -7.55
C PHE A 110 -12.47 12.76 -8.41
N ASN A 111 -12.49 13.37 -9.59
CA ASN A 111 -13.38 13.10 -10.72
C ASN A 111 -12.60 13.39 -12.01
N ASP A 112 -13.02 14.30 -12.89
CA ASP A 112 -12.20 14.84 -13.99
C ASP A 112 -11.08 15.77 -13.49
N SER A 113 -11.18 16.24 -12.23
CA SER A 113 -10.15 16.98 -11.49
C SER A 113 -9.66 16.18 -10.28
N VAL A 114 -8.55 16.62 -9.71
CA VAL A 114 -8.02 16.14 -8.43
C VAL A 114 -7.92 17.32 -7.50
N ASP A 115 -8.71 17.32 -6.43
CA ASP A 115 -8.88 18.46 -5.55
C ASP A 115 -8.50 18.12 -4.11
N LYS A 116 -7.56 18.88 -3.51
CA LYS A 116 -7.29 18.78 -2.08
C LYS A 116 -8.42 19.46 -1.30
N LEU A 117 -9.28 18.64 -0.67
CA LEU A 117 -10.44 19.12 0.08
C LEU A 117 -10.08 19.53 1.51
N GLN A 118 -9.10 18.83 2.12
CA GLN A 118 -8.58 19.09 3.46
C GLN A 118 -7.09 18.75 3.50
N ASP A 119 -6.29 19.68 4.03
CA ASP A 119 -4.88 19.39 4.32
C ASP A 119 -4.74 18.58 5.62
N PHE A 120 -3.55 18.03 5.89
CA PHE A 120 -3.33 17.24 7.10
C PHE A 120 -3.74 17.97 8.37
N THR A 121 -4.59 17.32 9.13
CA THR A 121 -5.08 17.78 10.43
C THR A 121 -5.24 16.61 11.39
N ALA A 122 -5.01 16.86 12.68
CA ALA A 122 -5.36 15.95 13.77
C ALA A 122 -6.79 16.22 14.31
N ASP A 123 -7.48 17.21 13.77
CA ASP A 123 -8.85 17.58 14.16
C ASP A 123 -9.85 16.66 13.45
N GLY A 124 -10.42 15.71 14.20
CA GLY A 124 -11.42 14.77 13.72
C GLY A 124 -12.72 15.44 13.26
N GLU A 125 -13.13 16.54 13.92
CA GLU A 125 -14.34 17.29 13.52
C GLU A 125 -14.15 17.95 12.15
N ALA A 126 -12.95 18.46 11.86
CA ALA A 126 -12.62 19.01 10.55
C ALA A 126 -12.68 17.93 9.45
N ILE A 127 -12.21 16.72 9.73
CA ILE A 127 -12.30 15.55 8.82
C ILE A 127 -13.77 15.18 8.58
N GLU A 128 -14.55 15.01 9.64
CA GLU A 128 -15.98 14.68 9.55
C GLU A 128 -16.75 15.72 8.73
N LYS A 129 -16.57 16.99 9.07
CA LYS A 129 -17.23 18.11 8.37
C LYS A 129 -16.87 18.15 6.89
N THR A 130 -15.60 17.92 6.56
CA THR A 130 -15.15 17.91 5.16
C THR A 130 -15.80 16.77 4.40
N ILE A 131 -15.77 15.53 4.92
CA ILE A 131 -16.40 14.36 4.29
C ILE A 131 -17.91 14.59 4.13
N HIS A 132 -18.58 15.12 5.15
CA HIS A 132 -20.02 15.42 5.07
C HIS A 132 -20.34 16.46 3.99
N SER A 133 -19.43 17.40 3.73
CA SER A 133 -19.63 18.48 2.74
C SER A 133 -19.22 18.12 1.31
N VAL A 134 -18.65 16.93 1.07
CA VAL A 134 -18.24 16.48 -0.27
C VAL A 134 -19.42 16.51 -1.22
N ARG A 135 -19.19 17.10 -2.40
CA ARG A 135 -20.19 17.22 -3.45
C ARG A 135 -19.85 16.34 -4.63
N GLU A 136 -20.89 15.88 -5.28
CA GLU A 136 -20.79 15.23 -6.57
C GLU A 136 -20.17 16.15 -7.62
N GLY A 137 -19.23 15.61 -8.40
CA GLY A 137 -18.58 16.29 -9.51
C GLY A 137 -18.98 15.71 -10.86
N THR A 138 -18.05 15.75 -11.80
CA THR A 138 -18.23 15.29 -13.17
C THR A 138 -18.12 13.75 -13.29
N SER A 139 -18.28 13.21 -14.51
CA SER A 139 -18.32 11.75 -14.75
C SER A 139 -16.97 11.10 -14.96
N GLY A 140 -15.86 11.87 -14.99
CA GLY A 140 -14.50 11.34 -15.06
C GLY A 140 -14.05 10.73 -13.73
N ALA A 141 -12.96 9.97 -13.75
CA ALA A 141 -12.37 9.37 -12.58
C ALA A 141 -10.86 9.23 -12.77
N ARG A 142 -10.09 10.29 -12.52
CA ARG A 142 -8.62 10.32 -12.65
C ARG A 142 -7.96 9.67 -11.43
N LEU A 143 -8.23 8.40 -11.23
CA LEU A 143 -7.82 7.64 -10.05
C LEU A 143 -6.29 7.62 -9.87
N TYR A 144 -5.53 7.33 -10.94
CA TYR A 144 -4.07 7.20 -10.80
C TYR A 144 -3.39 8.55 -10.62
N ASP A 145 -3.91 9.62 -11.23
CA ASP A 145 -3.41 10.98 -10.96
C ASP A 145 -3.68 11.37 -9.50
N ALA A 146 -4.87 11.05 -9.00
CA ALA A 146 -5.24 11.32 -7.62
C ALA A 146 -4.40 10.50 -6.61
N MET A 147 -4.13 9.22 -6.92
CA MET A 147 -3.19 8.41 -6.13
C MET A 147 -1.79 9.02 -6.14
N SER A 148 -1.32 9.55 -7.27
CA SER A 148 0.00 10.22 -7.36
C SER A 148 0.07 11.45 -6.47
N VAL A 149 -0.95 12.30 -6.48
CA VAL A 149 -1.05 13.47 -5.57
C VAL A 149 -1.05 13.03 -4.11
N ALA A 150 -1.81 12.01 -3.76
CA ALA A 150 -1.87 11.48 -2.40
C ALA A 150 -0.52 10.90 -1.93
N VAL A 151 0.19 10.20 -2.81
CA VAL A 151 1.55 9.68 -2.55
C VAL A 151 2.53 10.82 -2.33
N GLU A 152 2.48 11.89 -3.12
CA GLU A 152 3.30 13.08 -2.94
C GLU A 152 3.03 13.76 -1.59
N MET A 153 1.76 13.96 -1.23
CA MET A 153 1.35 14.52 0.06
C MET A 153 1.90 13.69 1.23
N LEU A 154 1.78 12.37 1.18
CA LEU A 154 2.30 11.45 2.21
C LEU A 154 3.83 11.45 2.26
N THR A 155 4.50 11.57 1.11
CA THR A 155 5.96 11.59 1.03
C THR A 155 6.55 12.82 1.72
N SER A 156 5.83 13.94 1.72
CA SER A 156 6.24 15.17 2.41
C SER A 156 6.20 15.05 3.95
N ARG A 157 5.52 14.03 4.50
CA ARG A 157 5.48 13.81 5.96
C ARG A 157 6.76 13.16 6.46
N ALA A 158 7.14 13.48 7.71
CA ALA A 158 8.37 12.98 8.30
C ALA A 158 8.43 11.44 8.30
N GLN A 159 9.55 10.90 7.83
CA GLN A 159 9.82 9.46 7.90
C GLN A 159 10.33 9.07 9.29
N PRO A 160 10.13 7.80 9.71
CA PRO A 160 10.83 7.27 10.87
C PRO A 160 12.33 7.44 10.66
N SER A 161 13.01 7.93 11.68
CA SER A 161 14.46 7.88 11.79
C SER A 161 14.84 7.03 12.98
N ALA A 162 16.12 6.64 13.11
CA ALA A 162 16.59 5.82 14.24
C ALA A 162 16.27 6.45 15.61
N ASP A 163 16.14 7.78 15.66
CA ASP A 163 15.96 8.55 16.90
C ASP A 163 14.55 9.12 17.10
N VAL A 164 13.67 9.03 16.08
CA VAL A 164 12.30 9.59 16.14
C VAL A 164 11.33 8.55 15.61
N PRO A 165 10.34 8.10 16.42
CA PRO A 165 9.26 7.27 15.94
C PRO A 165 8.56 7.99 14.79
N GLY A 166 8.57 7.38 13.61
CA GLY A 166 7.92 7.98 12.46
C GLY A 166 6.44 7.66 12.45
N ARG A 167 5.74 8.38 11.57
CA ARG A 167 4.35 8.08 11.29
C ARG A 167 4.27 7.04 10.19
N ARG A 168 3.38 6.06 10.35
CA ARG A 168 3.02 5.14 9.26
C ARG A 168 2.20 5.92 8.23
N ARG A 169 2.54 5.77 6.97
CA ARG A 169 1.91 6.47 5.85
C ARG A 169 0.88 5.59 5.19
N ILE A 170 -0.36 6.01 5.22
CA ILE A 170 -1.50 5.25 4.72
C ILE A 170 -2.22 6.04 3.63
N LEU A 171 -2.38 5.43 2.47
CA LEU A 171 -3.29 5.89 1.44
C LEU A 171 -4.58 5.05 1.52
N PHE A 172 -5.68 5.69 1.91
CA PHE A 172 -6.99 5.05 2.03
C PHE A 172 -7.89 5.47 0.87
N ILE A 173 -8.30 4.53 0.03
CA ILE A 173 -9.02 4.81 -1.21
C ILE A 173 -10.47 4.34 -1.12
N LEU A 174 -11.41 5.24 -1.42
CA LEU A 174 -12.83 4.95 -1.64
C LEU A 174 -13.17 5.19 -3.11
N SER A 175 -13.35 4.14 -3.90
CA SER A 175 -13.59 4.25 -5.34
C SER A 175 -14.28 3.02 -5.91
N GLU A 176 -14.98 3.18 -7.06
CA GLU A 176 -15.45 2.06 -7.87
C GLU A 176 -14.34 1.38 -8.71
N ALA A 177 -13.07 1.72 -8.48
CA ALA A 177 -11.88 1.15 -9.12
C ALA A 177 -11.72 1.45 -10.63
N THR A 178 -12.49 2.36 -11.19
CA THR A 178 -12.36 2.71 -12.61
C THR A 178 -11.48 3.93 -12.78
N ASP A 179 -10.45 3.83 -13.61
CA ASP A 179 -9.64 4.97 -14.02
C ASP A 179 -10.09 5.48 -15.41
N VAL A 180 -10.45 6.74 -15.46
CA VAL A 180 -10.83 7.44 -16.70
C VAL A 180 -10.14 8.78 -16.75
N GLY A 181 -9.17 8.91 -17.66
CA GLY A 181 -8.53 10.19 -17.96
C GLY A 181 -7.24 10.50 -17.21
N SER A 182 -6.68 9.59 -16.42
CA SER A 182 -5.36 9.81 -15.81
C SER A 182 -4.24 9.85 -16.86
N GLY A 183 -3.30 10.75 -16.67
CA GLY A 183 -2.02 10.80 -17.39
C GLY A 183 -0.96 9.89 -16.76
N THR A 184 -1.06 9.62 -15.48
CA THR A 184 -0.14 8.78 -14.71
C THR A 184 -0.47 7.30 -14.86
N LYS A 185 0.56 6.45 -14.78
CA LYS A 185 0.39 4.99 -14.82
C LYS A 185 0.35 4.39 -13.42
N LEU A 186 -0.49 3.36 -13.20
CA LEU A 186 -0.60 2.66 -11.93
C LEU A 186 0.76 2.16 -11.41
N GLY A 187 1.57 1.53 -12.27
CA GLY A 187 2.88 1.01 -11.88
C GLY A 187 3.86 2.08 -11.40
N GLU A 188 3.80 3.29 -11.97
CA GLU A 188 4.60 4.44 -11.52
C GLU A 188 4.21 4.87 -10.11
N VAL A 189 2.89 5.00 -9.87
CA VAL A 189 2.35 5.36 -8.55
C VAL A 189 2.73 4.32 -7.51
N LEU A 190 2.59 3.03 -7.83
CA LEU A 190 2.92 1.95 -6.89
C LEU A 190 4.40 1.90 -6.56
N ARG A 191 5.28 2.15 -7.55
CA ARG A 191 6.72 2.27 -7.30
C ARG A 191 7.03 3.42 -6.35
N GLN A 192 6.43 4.59 -6.57
CA GLN A 192 6.59 5.75 -5.68
C GLN A 192 6.06 5.46 -4.26
N ALA A 193 4.90 4.81 -4.15
CA ALA A 193 4.34 4.40 -2.87
C ALA A 193 5.27 3.45 -2.10
N GLN A 194 5.88 2.48 -2.80
CA GLN A 194 6.85 1.56 -2.19
C GLN A 194 8.13 2.29 -1.74
N LEU A 195 8.67 3.18 -2.57
CA LEU A 195 9.83 4.01 -2.23
C LEU A 195 9.58 4.89 -1.00
N ALA A 196 8.36 5.40 -0.86
CA ALA A 196 7.95 6.24 0.26
C ALA A 196 7.45 5.45 1.48
N ASN A 197 7.50 4.11 1.48
CA ASN A 197 6.93 3.24 2.52
C ASN A 197 5.46 3.53 2.81
N ILE A 198 4.65 3.77 1.77
CA ILE A 198 3.21 3.99 1.88
C ILE A 198 2.48 2.66 1.72
N THR A 199 1.56 2.37 2.64
CA THR A 199 0.65 1.23 2.54
C THR A 199 -0.71 1.70 2.00
N ILE A 200 -1.25 1.01 1.00
CA ILE A 200 -2.51 1.35 0.36
C ILE A 200 -3.61 0.44 0.86
N TYR A 201 -4.66 1.02 1.41
CA TYR A 201 -5.93 0.35 1.72
C TYR A 201 -7.00 0.86 0.79
N SER A 202 -7.94 0.01 0.42
CA SER A 202 -9.02 0.43 -0.47
C SER A 202 -10.35 -0.24 -0.14
N VAL A 203 -11.41 0.54 -0.31
CA VAL A 203 -12.80 0.08 -0.27
C VAL A 203 -13.37 0.25 -1.66
N GLY A 204 -13.68 -0.86 -2.31
CA GLY A 204 -14.32 -0.87 -3.62
C GLY A 204 -15.80 -0.56 -3.48
N LEU A 205 -16.23 0.56 -4.05
CA LEU A 205 -17.63 1.00 -4.05
C LEU A 205 -18.39 0.23 -5.14
N SER A 206 -19.36 -0.58 -4.73
CA SER A 206 -20.18 -1.35 -5.67
C SER A 206 -21.45 -0.57 -6.01
N THR A 207 -21.55 -0.02 -7.21
CA THR A 207 -22.79 0.51 -7.75
C THR A 207 -23.55 -0.58 -8.50
N THR A 208 -24.89 -0.53 -8.53
CA THR A 208 -25.72 -1.43 -9.37
C THR A 208 -25.30 -1.39 -10.84
N ARG A 209 -24.72 -0.28 -11.28
CA ARG A 209 -24.17 -0.09 -12.64
C ARG A 209 -22.88 -0.88 -12.84
N ALA A 210 -21.98 -0.90 -11.86
CA ALA A 210 -20.76 -1.73 -11.88
C ALA A 210 -21.10 -3.22 -11.86
N GLU A 211 -22.12 -3.63 -11.09
CA GLU A 211 -22.63 -5.01 -11.08
C GLU A 211 -23.16 -5.47 -12.43
N LEU A 212 -23.94 -4.65 -13.13
CA LEU A 212 -24.47 -4.98 -14.44
C LEU A 212 -23.37 -5.06 -15.51
N GLN A 213 -22.33 -4.21 -15.41
CA GLN A 213 -21.18 -4.25 -16.32
C GLN A 213 -20.27 -5.44 -16.05
N SER A 214 -20.08 -5.83 -14.80
CA SER A 214 -19.26 -6.99 -14.41
C SER A 214 -19.89 -8.32 -14.83
N LYS A 215 -21.22 -8.41 -14.82
CA LYS A 215 -21.95 -9.60 -15.30
C LYS A 215 -21.93 -9.76 -16.83
N THR A 216 -21.77 -8.65 -17.57
CA THR A 216 -21.91 -8.67 -19.04
C THR A 216 -20.59 -8.88 -19.79
N LYS A 217 -19.44 -8.73 -19.14
CA LYS A 217 -18.12 -8.86 -19.79
C LYS A 217 -17.08 -9.45 -18.83
N LYS A 218 -17.02 -10.76 -18.74
CA LYS A 218 -15.72 -11.42 -18.52
C LYS A 218 -14.88 -11.18 -19.78
N LYS A 219 -14.30 -9.98 -19.92
CA LYS A 219 -13.24 -9.79 -20.91
C LYS A 219 -12.04 -10.58 -20.44
N PRO A 220 -11.44 -11.44 -21.29
CA PRO A 220 -10.11 -11.98 -21.01
C PRO A 220 -9.18 -10.79 -20.69
N ILE A 221 -8.35 -10.91 -19.69
CA ILE A 221 -7.29 -9.94 -19.42
C ILE A 221 -6.39 -9.99 -20.64
N GLU A 222 -6.34 -8.91 -21.43
CA GLU A 222 -5.73 -8.91 -22.76
C GLU A 222 -4.21 -9.19 -22.73
N VAL A 223 -3.55 -8.98 -21.58
CA VAL A 223 -2.15 -9.39 -21.39
C VAL A 223 -1.93 -9.74 -19.93
N THR A 224 -1.93 -11.00 -19.59
CA THR A 224 -1.48 -11.48 -18.27
C THR A 224 -0.05 -11.98 -18.38
N PRO A 225 0.82 -11.57 -17.44
CA PRO A 225 2.18 -12.07 -17.38
C PRO A 225 2.21 -13.60 -17.19
N PRO A 226 3.23 -14.29 -17.72
CA PRO A 226 3.42 -15.71 -17.44
C PRO A 226 3.45 -15.97 -15.94
N GLY A 227 2.65 -16.92 -15.45
CA GLY A 227 2.60 -17.28 -14.01
C GLY A 227 1.53 -16.57 -13.18
N THR A 228 0.75 -15.63 -13.75
CA THR A 228 -0.35 -14.94 -13.04
C THR A 228 -1.61 -15.80 -12.86
N PHE A 229 -1.73 -16.89 -13.59
CA PHE A 229 -2.80 -17.87 -13.42
C PHE A 229 -2.33 -19.04 -12.57
N GLY A 230 -3.20 -19.48 -11.67
CA GLY A 230 -2.91 -20.51 -10.67
C GLY A 230 -2.15 -21.73 -11.19
N GLN A 231 -1.55 -22.49 -10.29
CA GLN A 231 -0.60 -23.57 -10.52
C GLN A 231 -0.90 -24.45 -11.74
N PRO A 232 0.11 -24.86 -12.50
CA PRO A 232 -0.09 -25.80 -13.61
C PRO A 232 -0.74 -27.09 -13.11
N PRO A 233 -1.53 -27.79 -13.96
CA PRO A 233 -2.18 -29.03 -13.57
C PRO A 233 -1.12 -30.05 -13.10
N LEU A 234 -1.46 -30.77 -12.05
CA LEU A 234 -0.68 -31.93 -11.66
C LEU A 234 -0.59 -32.90 -12.86
N PRO A 235 0.59 -33.44 -13.15
CA PRO A 235 0.76 -34.40 -14.24
C PRO A 235 -0.23 -35.57 -14.07
N GLY A 236 -1.03 -35.83 -15.12
CA GLY A 236 -2.02 -36.93 -15.14
C GLY A 236 -3.47 -36.54 -14.86
N THR A 237 -3.80 -35.29 -14.61
CA THR A 237 -5.20 -34.84 -14.52
C THR A 237 -5.78 -34.47 -15.87
N VAL A 238 -6.97 -35.04 -16.18
CA VAL A 238 -7.72 -34.71 -17.39
C VAL A 238 -8.26 -33.27 -17.29
N GLN A 239 -7.91 -32.43 -18.24
CA GLN A 239 -8.40 -31.06 -18.31
C GLN A 239 -9.82 -31.06 -18.89
N THR A 240 -10.78 -30.53 -18.13
CA THR A 240 -12.14 -30.32 -18.61
C THR A 240 -12.34 -28.81 -18.90
N PRO A 241 -13.27 -28.44 -19.83
CA PRO A 241 -13.58 -27.02 -20.09
C PRO A 241 -13.94 -26.23 -18.81
N THR A 242 -14.60 -26.89 -17.86
CA THR A 242 -14.94 -26.29 -16.54
C THR A 242 -13.71 -25.99 -15.68
N SER A 243 -12.65 -26.82 -15.80
CA SER A 243 -11.40 -26.57 -15.07
C SER A 243 -10.58 -25.43 -15.66
N GLU A 244 -10.71 -25.17 -16.96
CA GLU A 244 -10.12 -24.00 -17.63
C GLU A 244 -10.86 -22.72 -17.25
N GLU A 245 -12.19 -22.74 -17.20
CA GLU A 245 -13.01 -21.60 -16.74
C GLU A 245 -12.76 -21.25 -15.26
N GLN A 246 -12.59 -22.26 -14.40
CA GLN A 246 -12.23 -22.05 -12.99
C GLN A 246 -10.82 -21.49 -12.83
N ARG A 247 -9.89 -21.83 -13.71
CA ARG A 247 -8.52 -21.25 -13.75
C ARG A 247 -8.51 -19.81 -14.20
N ALA A 248 -9.31 -19.47 -15.22
CA ALA A 248 -9.44 -18.09 -15.69
C ALA A 248 -10.02 -17.14 -14.61
N GLY A 249 -10.62 -17.69 -13.53
CA GLY A 249 -11.13 -16.92 -12.41
C GLY A 249 -10.16 -16.73 -11.24
N ASN A 250 -9.06 -17.48 -11.18
CA ASN A 250 -8.07 -17.40 -10.09
C ASN A 250 -6.83 -16.64 -10.55
N ILE A 251 -6.84 -15.33 -10.37
CA ILE A 251 -5.69 -14.47 -10.63
C ILE A 251 -4.78 -14.51 -9.39
N ASP A 252 -3.49 -14.77 -9.59
CA ASP A 252 -2.47 -14.55 -8.56
C ASP A 252 -2.22 -13.05 -8.43
N LEU A 253 -2.95 -12.40 -7.53
CA LEU A 253 -2.86 -10.96 -7.29
C LEU A 253 -1.46 -10.55 -6.82
N LEU A 254 -0.74 -11.42 -6.11
CA LEU A 254 0.60 -11.13 -5.64
C LEU A 254 1.60 -11.07 -6.80
N ALA A 255 1.60 -12.09 -7.66
CA ALA A 255 2.44 -12.12 -8.84
C ALA A 255 2.12 -10.94 -9.79
N LEU A 256 0.83 -10.61 -9.95
CA LEU A 256 0.39 -9.49 -10.75
C LEU A 256 0.84 -8.15 -10.15
N ALA A 257 0.74 -7.97 -8.83
CA ALA A 257 1.17 -6.76 -8.14
C ALA A 257 2.68 -6.53 -8.28
N VAL A 258 3.48 -7.57 -8.07
CA VAL A 258 4.94 -7.52 -8.27
C VAL A 258 5.27 -7.17 -9.71
N TRP A 259 4.59 -7.80 -10.67
CA TRP A 259 4.83 -7.54 -12.10
C TRP A 259 4.48 -6.09 -12.50
N VAL A 260 3.31 -5.56 -12.06
CA VAL A 260 2.89 -4.17 -12.34
C VAL A 260 3.90 -3.17 -11.80
N VAL A 261 4.40 -3.41 -10.58
CA VAL A 261 5.41 -2.53 -9.96
C VAL A 261 6.74 -2.59 -10.70
N GLN A 262 7.18 -3.79 -11.11
CA GLN A 262 8.45 -3.97 -11.82
C GLN A 262 8.46 -3.36 -13.22
N HIS A 263 7.34 -3.45 -13.94
CA HIS A 263 7.24 -3.02 -15.34
C HIS A 263 6.59 -1.65 -15.53
N ALA A 264 6.08 -1.03 -14.45
CA ALA A 264 5.38 0.26 -14.48
C ALA A 264 4.23 0.32 -15.51
N GLU A 265 3.48 -0.77 -15.64
CA GLU A 265 2.44 -0.94 -16.68
C GLU A 265 1.04 -0.52 -16.21
N ASN A 266 0.18 -0.18 -17.18
CA ASN A 266 -1.20 0.30 -16.97
C ASN A 266 -2.28 -0.75 -17.25
N GLN A 267 -1.90 -2.01 -17.51
CA GLN A 267 -2.80 -2.99 -18.11
C GLN A 267 -3.78 -3.67 -17.15
N VAL A 268 -3.77 -3.31 -15.86
CA VAL A 268 -4.62 -3.94 -14.83
C VAL A 268 -5.79 -3.03 -14.50
N LYS A 269 -6.74 -2.86 -15.40
CA LYS A 269 -7.90 -1.99 -15.16
C LYS A 269 -8.95 -2.60 -14.23
N ALA A 270 -9.13 -3.93 -14.30
CA ALA A 270 -10.21 -4.61 -13.59
C ALA A 270 -9.92 -4.88 -12.10
N HIS A 271 -8.64 -4.84 -11.68
CA HIS A 271 -8.19 -5.17 -10.31
C HIS A 271 -7.21 -4.12 -9.76
N ALA A 272 -7.35 -2.86 -10.21
CA ALA A 272 -6.39 -1.81 -9.85
C ALA A 272 -6.25 -1.60 -8.35
N LEU A 273 -7.37 -1.61 -7.61
CA LEU A 273 -7.37 -1.41 -6.15
C LEU A 273 -6.82 -2.64 -5.40
N GLU A 274 -7.18 -3.86 -5.82
CA GLU A 274 -6.64 -5.10 -5.26
C GLU A 274 -5.13 -5.19 -5.48
N VAL A 275 -4.67 -4.86 -6.69
CA VAL A 275 -3.24 -4.82 -7.03
C VAL A 275 -2.51 -3.78 -6.20
N ALA A 276 -3.07 -2.57 -6.06
CA ALA A 276 -2.48 -1.50 -5.28
C ALA A 276 -2.32 -1.86 -3.79
N ALA A 277 -3.38 -2.44 -3.20
CA ALA A 277 -3.34 -2.90 -1.83
C ALA A 277 -2.30 -4.03 -1.65
N THR A 278 -2.33 -5.05 -2.51
CA THR A 278 -1.41 -6.20 -2.43
C THR A 278 0.05 -5.76 -2.62
N ALA A 279 0.34 -4.88 -3.58
CA ALA A 279 1.69 -4.39 -3.86
C ALA A 279 2.32 -3.66 -2.68
N THR A 280 1.53 -3.10 -1.78
CA THR A 280 1.99 -2.29 -0.65
C THR A 280 1.76 -2.94 0.72
N GLY A 281 1.18 -4.16 0.76
CA GLY A 281 0.92 -4.92 1.99
C GLY A 281 -0.36 -4.52 2.72
N GLY A 282 -1.22 -3.69 2.11
CA GLY A 282 -2.52 -3.34 2.65
C GLY A 282 -3.64 -4.33 2.28
N ALA A 283 -4.89 -3.90 2.37
CA ALA A 283 -6.06 -4.70 2.06
C ALA A 283 -7.02 -3.97 1.12
N HIS A 284 -7.70 -4.75 0.29
CA HIS A 284 -8.87 -4.30 -0.48
C HIS A 284 -10.13 -4.96 0.07
N LEU A 285 -11.17 -4.18 0.35
CA LEU A 285 -12.48 -4.67 0.76
C LEU A 285 -13.54 -4.18 -0.22
N ALA A 286 -14.20 -5.08 -0.90
CA ALA A 286 -15.34 -4.73 -1.74
C ALA A 286 -16.62 -4.57 -0.90
N THR A 287 -17.38 -3.51 -1.15
CA THR A 287 -18.72 -3.34 -0.58
C THR A 287 -19.70 -4.08 -1.49
N TYR A 288 -20.21 -5.21 -1.03
CA TYR A 288 -21.14 -6.01 -1.78
C TYR A 288 -22.19 -6.62 -0.83
N ARG A 289 -23.46 -6.52 -1.18
CA ARG A 289 -24.68 -7.07 -0.51
C ARG A 289 -24.72 -7.05 1.02
N ASP A 290 -23.67 -7.54 1.69
CA ASP A 290 -23.66 -7.76 3.15
C ASP A 290 -22.63 -6.87 3.89
N ARG A 291 -21.91 -6.03 3.17
CA ARG A 291 -20.87 -5.17 3.75
C ARG A 291 -21.10 -3.71 3.37
N SER A 292 -21.48 -2.89 4.36
CA SER A 292 -21.56 -1.44 4.19
C SER A 292 -20.17 -0.81 4.08
N ILE A 293 -20.10 0.40 3.55
CA ILE A 293 -18.86 1.20 3.49
C ILE A 293 -18.32 1.40 4.91
N GLU A 294 -19.19 1.74 5.85
CA GLU A 294 -18.84 1.95 7.26
C GLU A 294 -18.15 0.72 7.87
N ARG A 295 -18.73 -0.47 7.66
CA ARG A 295 -18.15 -1.73 8.15
C ARG A 295 -16.77 -2.01 7.53
N ALA A 296 -16.60 -1.71 6.24
CA ALA A 296 -15.32 -1.91 5.56
C ALA A 296 -14.25 -0.96 6.10
N ILE A 297 -14.61 0.30 6.38
CA ILE A 297 -13.72 1.29 6.99
C ILE A 297 -13.34 0.88 8.41
N ASP A 298 -14.32 0.46 9.21
CA ASP A 298 -14.10 -0.01 10.59
C ASP A 298 -13.18 -1.23 10.63
N GLU A 299 -13.37 -2.21 9.75
CA GLU A 299 -12.51 -3.39 9.65
C GLU A 299 -11.05 -3.02 9.31
N ILE A 300 -10.85 -2.11 8.36
CA ILE A 300 -9.52 -1.61 8.01
C ILE A 300 -8.91 -0.80 9.17
N GLY A 301 -9.70 0.07 9.80
CA GLY A 301 -9.25 0.84 10.95
C GLY A 301 -8.79 -0.05 12.11
N GLY A 302 -9.59 -1.05 12.47
CA GLY A 302 -9.22 -2.05 13.47
C GLY A 302 -7.94 -2.80 13.10
N GLU A 303 -7.75 -3.14 11.82
CA GLU A 303 -6.52 -3.76 11.36
C GLU A 303 -5.32 -2.82 11.48
N LEU A 304 -5.45 -1.55 11.07
CA LEU A 304 -4.36 -0.57 11.12
C LEU A 304 -3.77 -0.42 12.53
N HIS A 305 -4.62 -0.47 13.55
CA HIS A 305 -4.22 -0.36 14.96
C HIS A 305 -3.82 -1.70 15.61
N SER A 306 -3.91 -2.79 14.86
CA SER A 306 -3.63 -4.15 15.34
C SER A 306 -2.52 -4.85 14.55
N GLN A 307 -1.83 -4.14 13.66
CA GLN A 307 -0.71 -4.69 12.88
C GLN A 307 0.59 -4.67 13.67
N TYR A 308 1.40 -5.69 13.45
CA TYR A 308 2.79 -5.67 13.86
C TYR A 308 3.61 -4.76 12.92
N SER A 309 4.40 -3.88 13.49
CA SER A 309 5.41 -3.07 12.80
C SER A 309 6.75 -3.79 12.91
N VAL A 310 7.21 -4.37 11.82
CA VAL A 310 8.47 -5.13 11.77
C VAL A 310 9.46 -4.38 10.89
N SER A 311 10.55 -3.89 11.48
CA SER A 311 11.55 -3.14 10.74
C SER A 311 12.92 -3.80 10.79
N TYR A 312 13.68 -3.68 9.72
CA TYR A 312 15.04 -4.14 9.60
C TYR A 312 15.89 -3.20 8.75
N THR A 313 17.19 -3.32 8.91
CA THR A 313 18.17 -2.64 8.06
C THR A 313 18.72 -3.67 7.09
N PRO A 314 18.57 -3.49 5.75
CA PRO A 314 19.09 -4.45 4.78
C PRO A 314 20.59 -4.69 4.96
N THR A 315 21.00 -5.95 5.02
CA THR A 315 22.42 -6.35 5.19
C THR A 315 23.23 -6.14 3.91
N GLU A 316 22.56 -6.17 2.75
CA GLU A 316 23.17 -5.95 1.44
C GLU A 316 22.65 -4.65 0.85
N ALA A 317 23.20 -3.53 1.30
CA ALA A 317 22.79 -2.18 0.87
C ALA A 317 23.33 -1.80 -0.53
N GLY A 318 23.78 -2.76 -1.35
CA GLY A 318 24.47 -2.51 -2.62
C GLY A 318 23.65 -2.68 -3.88
N ASP A 319 22.58 -3.46 -3.85
CA ASP A 319 21.80 -3.74 -5.04
C ASP A 319 20.66 -2.74 -5.19
N SER A 320 20.70 -1.97 -6.28
CA SER A 320 19.56 -1.12 -6.69
C SER A 320 18.50 -1.97 -7.38
N GLY A 321 17.25 -1.67 -7.10
CA GLY A 321 16.12 -2.33 -7.76
C GLY A 321 15.06 -2.83 -6.79
N TYR A 322 14.28 -3.80 -7.24
CA TYR A 322 13.22 -4.39 -6.45
C TYR A 322 13.78 -5.49 -5.53
N HIS A 323 13.47 -5.40 -4.25
CA HIS A 323 13.80 -6.35 -3.21
C HIS A 323 12.55 -7.11 -2.77
N GLU A 324 12.58 -8.43 -2.88
CA GLU A 324 11.48 -9.30 -2.44
C GLU A 324 11.54 -9.49 -0.92
N ILE A 325 10.45 -9.20 -0.21
CA ILE A 325 10.31 -9.47 1.22
C ILE A 325 9.42 -10.70 1.42
N LYS A 326 9.87 -11.61 2.27
CA LYS A 326 9.02 -12.69 2.80
C LYS A 326 9.03 -12.64 4.32
N VAL A 327 7.84 -12.62 4.90
CA VAL A 327 7.63 -12.70 6.35
C VAL A 327 6.96 -14.02 6.67
N SER A 328 7.51 -14.75 7.59
CA SER A 328 6.92 -15.97 8.15
C SER A 328 6.84 -15.88 9.67
N VAL A 329 5.87 -16.61 10.24
CA VAL A 329 5.62 -16.65 11.68
C VAL A 329 5.71 -18.09 12.15
N ASP A 330 6.46 -18.32 13.24
CA ASP A 330 6.59 -19.63 13.89
C ASP A 330 5.34 -19.92 14.74
N ARG A 331 4.21 -20.10 14.05
CA ARG A 331 2.92 -20.52 14.64
C ARG A 331 2.11 -21.26 13.59
N PRO A 332 1.69 -22.51 13.82
CA PRO A 332 0.92 -23.26 12.83
C PRO A 332 -0.50 -22.69 12.66
N GLY A 333 -1.06 -22.84 11.45
CA GLY A 333 -2.44 -22.50 11.15
C GLY A 333 -2.73 -21.00 11.07
N VAL A 334 -1.70 -20.17 10.90
CA VAL A 334 -1.86 -18.72 10.71
C VAL A 334 -1.70 -18.31 9.26
N THR A 335 -2.37 -17.22 8.89
CA THR A 335 -2.17 -16.52 7.62
C THR A 335 -1.39 -15.22 7.91
N VAL A 336 -0.32 -15.00 7.17
CA VAL A 336 0.52 -13.82 7.30
C VAL A 336 0.38 -12.96 6.05
N ARG A 337 0.08 -11.67 6.21
CA ARG A 337 0.10 -10.69 5.15
C ARG A 337 1.11 -9.60 5.48
N ALA A 338 1.97 -9.31 4.52
CA ALA A 338 3.00 -8.27 4.58
C ALA A 338 3.19 -7.70 3.18
N ARG A 339 3.93 -6.59 3.07
CA ARG A 339 4.31 -6.08 1.75
C ARG A 339 5.22 -7.10 1.04
N PRO A 340 5.02 -7.31 -0.28
CA PRO A 340 5.80 -8.32 -1.02
C PRO A 340 7.24 -7.87 -1.31
N GLY A 341 7.52 -6.58 -1.18
CA GLY A 341 8.85 -6.03 -1.46
C GLY A 341 8.89 -4.52 -1.45
N TYR A 342 10.04 -3.97 -1.83
CA TYR A 342 10.31 -2.53 -1.90
C TYR A 342 11.37 -2.22 -2.95
N TYR A 343 11.51 -0.94 -3.30
CA TYR A 343 12.58 -0.48 -4.17
C TYR A 343 13.69 0.20 -3.38
N LEU A 344 14.93 -0.15 -3.71
CA LEU A 344 16.11 0.63 -3.33
C LEU A 344 16.56 1.51 -4.52
N VAL A 345 16.75 2.79 -4.24
CA VAL A 345 17.41 3.72 -5.17
C VAL A 345 18.88 3.81 -4.77
N PRO A 346 19.82 3.68 -5.72
CA PRO A 346 21.23 3.89 -5.42
C PRO A 346 21.43 5.29 -4.85
N PRO A 347 22.37 5.49 -3.91
CA PRO A 347 22.70 6.82 -3.44
C PRO A 347 23.11 7.66 -4.67
N THR A 348 22.45 8.79 -4.87
CA THR A 348 22.86 9.78 -5.86
C THR A 348 24.26 10.26 -5.49
N SER A 349 25.22 9.98 -6.38
CA SER A 349 26.63 10.41 -6.29
C SER A 349 26.76 11.92 -6.30
#